data_d6b192fbd85f2c5d85d83a9f6d97686b
#
_entry.id   d6b192fbd85f2c5d85d83a9f6d97686b
#
_cell.length_a   1.000
_cell.length_b   1.000
_cell.length_c   1.000
_cell.angle_alpha   90.00
_cell.angle_beta   90.00
_cell.angle_gamma   90.00
#
_symmetry.space_group_name_H-M   'P 1'
#
loop_
_entity.id
_entity.type
_entity.pdbx_description
1 polymer ?
#
loop_
_entity_poly.entity_id
_entity_poly.type
_entity_poly.pdbx_seq_one_letter_code
_entity_poly.pdbx_strand_id
1 'polypeptide(L)'
;RQTGRLMQLGLEPEPFGHFHDTDGAIRFFNGLRNRSRRPELIERHLGLTYDTCHFAILREEPEFTLSAWEENNIALCKVQFSNALECRICGVEDLERLRQFDDGVYFHQTSILHREGAMLFPDLSNALAYGRDYAEEIRDSQWRIHYHIPLYASPEPPLKSTEEFIQKTHNFLRGRKGPQPHLEVETYTWSVLPDHMKIPLAAQIARELHYIETL
;
A
#
# COMPACT_ATOMS: atom_id res chain seq x y z
N ARG A 1 -9.87 31.40 -5.84
CA ARG A 1 -9.19 32.40 -6.70
C ARG A 1 -8.43 33.45 -5.90
N GLN A 2 -8.79 33.68 -4.63
CA GLN A 2 -8.17 34.74 -3.82
C GLN A 2 -6.70 34.47 -3.42
N THR A 3 -6.28 33.23 -3.35
CA THR A 3 -4.90 32.88 -2.89
C THR A 3 -3.97 32.47 -4.02
N GLY A 4 -4.47 32.23 -5.24
CA GLY A 4 -3.69 31.67 -6.37
C GLY A 4 -3.24 30.22 -6.17
N ARG A 5 -3.61 29.57 -5.05
CA ARG A 5 -3.24 28.18 -4.76
C ARG A 5 -4.19 27.20 -5.43
N LEU A 6 -3.63 26.16 -6.02
CA LEU A 6 -4.38 24.98 -6.47
C LEU A 6 -4.60 24.07 -5.25
N MET A 7 -5.87 23.73 -4.99
CA MET A 7 -6.23 22.73 -3.99
C MET A 7 -6.71 21.48 -4.73
N GLN A 8 -6.16 20.35 -4.38
CA GLN A 8 -6.53 19.04 -4.94
C GLN A 8 -6.92 18.10 -3.81
N LEU A 9 -7.90 17.24 -4.09
CA LEU A 9 -8.29 16.11 -3.25
C LEU A 9 -7.69 14.85 -3.88
N GLY A 10 -6.78 14.20 -3.18
CA GLY A 10 -6.26 12.89 -3.54
C GLY A 10 -7.19 11.82 -2.98
N LEU A 11 -7.77 11.00 -3.87
CA LEU A 11 -8.52 9.81 -3.48
C LEU A 11 -7.56 8.65 -3.39
N GLU A 12 -7.70 7.82 -2.38
CA GLU A 12 -6.77 6.74 -2.09
C GLU A 12 -7.39 5.38 -2.43
N PRO A 13 -6.86 4.67 -3.45
CA PRO A 13 -7.21 3.28 -3.70
C PRO A 13 -6.69 2.41 -2.55
N GLU A 14 -7.56 1.57 -2.01
CA GLU A 14 -7.23 0.66 -0.92
C GLU A 14 -7.86 -0.70 -1.18
N PRO A 15 -7.17 -1.81 -0.88
CA PRO A 15 -7.76 -3.15 -0.97
C PRO A 15 -9.14 -3.22 -0.30
N PHE A 16 -10.14 -3.75 -1.02
CA PHE A 16 -11.57 -3.75 -0.66
C PHE A 16 -12.27 -2.38 -0.64
N GLY A 17 -11.60 -1.30 -1.02
CA GLY A 17 -12.24 0.01 -1.23
C GLY A 17 -13.20 0.02 -2.41
N HIS A 18 -13.88 1.14 -2.63
CA HIS A 18 -14.81 1.32 -3.77
C HIS A 18 -14.11 1.11 -5.13
N PHE A 19 -12.86 1.50 -5.22
CA PHE A 19 -11.89 1.10 -6.23
C PHE A 19 -10.55 0.87 -5.53
N HIS A 20 -9.84 -0.17 -5.92
CA HIS A 20 -8.64 -0.57 -5.19
C HIS A 20 -7.41 -0.76 -6.10
N ASP A 21 -7.61 -1.07 -7.38
CA ASP A 21 -6.56 -1.36 -8.34
C ASP A 21 -6.38 -0.23 -9.37
N THR A 22 -5.34 -0.34 -10.18
CA THR A 22 -5.02 0.63 -11.24
C THR A 22 -6.20 0.86 -12.18
N ASP A 23 -6.78 -0.21 -12.69
CA ASP A 23 -7.90 -0.15 -13.64
C ASP A 23 -9.18 0.37 -13.02
N GLY A 24 -9.46 0.00 -11.76
CA GLY A 24 -10.59 0.50 -10.99
C GLY A 24 -10.55 2.01 -10.81
N ALA A 25 -9.37 2.53 -10.47
CA ALA A 25 -9.15 3.96 -10.34
C ALA A 25 -9.38 4.69 -11.68
N ILE A 26 -8.84 4.15 -12.80
CA ILE A 26 -9.04 4.72 -14.13
C ILE A 26 -10.53 4.70 -14.53
N ARG A 27 -11.21 3.57 -14.32
CA ARG A 27 -12.67 3.46 -14.60
C ARG A 27 -13.47 4.46 -13.77
N PHE A 28 -13.12 4.63 -12.49
CA PHE A 28 -13.79 5.58 -11.60
C PHE A 28 -13.65 7.02 -12.11
N PHE A 29 -12.43 7.47 -12.44
CA PHE A 29 -12.20 8.82 -12.96
C PHE A 29 -12.88 9.06 -14.31
N ASN A 30 -12.83 8.09 -15.22
CA ASN A 30 -13.55 8.16 -16.50
C ASN A 30 -15.07 8.26 -16.28
N GLY A 31 -15.61 7.49 -15.32
CA GLY A 31 -17.00 7.58 -14.93
C GLY A 31 -17.40 8.94 -14.37
N LEU A 32 -16.52 9.58 -13.56
CA LEU A 32 -16.74 10.93 -13.06
C LEU A 32 -16.74 11.96 -14.19
N ARG A 33 -15.73 11.92 -15.09
CA ARG A 33 -15.62 12.83 -16.23
C ARG A 33 -16.85 12.77 -17.13
N ASN A 34 -17.29 11.55 -17.48
CA ASN A 34 -18.42 11.33 -18.38
C ASN A 34 -19.77 11.81 -17.78
N ARG A 35 -19.92 11.79 -16.46
CA ARG A 35 -21.14 12.24 -15.77
C ARG A 35 -21.12 13.71 -15.37
N SER A 36 -19.97 14.34 -15.39
CA SER A 36 -19.83 15.73 -14.98
C SER A 36 -20.19 16.71 -16.09
N ARG A 37 -20.90 17.77 -15.73
CA ARG A 37 -21.08 18.94 -16.62
C ARG A 37 -19.82 19.80 -16.74
N ARG A 38 -18.83 19.55 -15.89
CA ARG A 38 -17.60 20.33 -15.80
C ARG A 38 -16.39 19.39 -15.54
N PRO A 39 -16.04 18.55 -16.51
CA PRO A 39 -14.95 17.57 -16.37
C PRO A 39 -13.59 18.24 -16.07
N GLU A 40 -13.39 19.48 -16.52
CA GLU A 40 -12.19 20.27 -16.25
C GLU A 40 -11.96 20.55 -14.75
N LEU A 41 -13.01 20.53 -13.93
CA LEU A 41 -12.87 20.69 -12.48
C LEU A 41 -12.42 19.37 -11.83
N ILE A 42 -12.83 18.22 -12.38
CA ILE A 42 -12.37 16.92 -11.94
C ILE A 42 -10.87 16.82 -12.18
N GLU A 43 -10.41 17.06 -13.40
CA GLU A 43 -9.00 17.03 -13.76
C GLU A 43 -8.15 18.02 -12.96
N ARG A 44 -8.72 19.16 -12.62
CA ARG A 44 -8.01 20.21 -11.87
C ARG A 44 -7.93 19.94 -10.37
N HIS A 45 -8.98 19.39 -9.77
CA HIS A 45 -9.15 19.38 -8.32
C HIS A 45 -9.21 17.98 -7.70
N LEU A 46 -9.30 16.93 -8.51
CA LEU A 46 -9.23 15.54 -8.06
C LEU A 46 -8.00 14.84 -8.63
N GLY A 47 -7.46 13.95 -7.86
CA GLY A 47 -6.39 13.07 -8.27
C GLY A 47 -6.32 11.87 -7.33
N LEU A 48 -5.22 11.17 -7.35
CA LEU A 48 -5.01 9.97 -6.56
C LEU A 48 -3.90 10.16 -5.53
N THR A 49 -4.05 9.48 -4.43
CA THR A 49 -2.99 9.17 -3.47
C THR A 49 -2.49 7.77 -3.79
N TYR A 50 -1.19 7.61 -3.91
CA TYR A 50 -0.54 6.32 -4.08
C TYR A 50 0.07 5.89 -2.74
N ASP A 51 -0.48 4.83 -2.14
CA ASP A 51 0.10 4.18 -0.97
C ASP A 51 0.91 2.96 -1.40
N THR A 52 2.19 2.90 -1.05
CA THR A 52 3.09 1.83 -1.49
C THR A 52 2.72 0.46 -0.91
N CYS A 53 2.15 0.42 0.30
CA CYS A 53 1.65 -0.81 0.92
C CYS A 53 0.43 -1.37 0.17
N HIS A 54 -0.55 -0.51 -0.17
CA HIS A 54 -1.78 -0.94 -0.85
C HIS A 54 -1.47 -1.64 -2.18
N PHE A 55 -0.61 -1.04 -3.00
CA PHE A 55 -0.22 -1.62 -4.29
C PHE A 55 0.72 -2.83 -4.14
N ALA A 56 1.51 -2.88 -3.06
CA ALA A 56 2.24 -4.10 -2.72
C ALA A 56 1.31 -5.27 -2.37
N ILE A 57 0.22 -5.02 -1.61
CA ILE A 57 -0.82 -6.03 -1.32
C ILE A 57 -1.46 -6.54 -2.61
N LEU A 58 -1.80 -5.63 -3.52
CA LEU A 58 -2.42 -5.96 -4.82
C LEU A 58 -1.43 -6.58 -5.82
N ARG A 59 -0.13 -6.53 -5.52
CA ARG A 59 0.96 -6.99 -6.40
C ARG A 59 1.03 -6.26 -7.73
N GLU A 60 0.60 -5.02 -7.75
CA GLU A 60 0.71 -4.13 -8.92
C GLU A 60 2.00 -3.31 -8.85
N GLU A 61 2.84 -3.45 -9.86
CA GLU A 61 4.14 -2.78 -9.89
C GLU A 61 3.98 -1.25 -9.95
N PRO A 62 4.78 -0.50 -9.16
CA PRO A 62 4.65 0.97 -9.07
C PRO A 62 4.73 1.68 -10.41
N GLU A 63 5.70 1.30 -11.26
CA GLU A 63 5.90 1.90 -12.58
C GLU A 63 4.68 1.68 -13.49
N PHE A 64 4.09 0.49 -13.46
CA PHE A 64 2.88 0.18 -14.22
C PHE A 64 1.71 1.08 -13.80
N THR A 65 1.42 1.11 -12.50
CA THR A 65 0.29 1.88 -11.94
C THR A 65 0.46 3.38 -12.20
N LEU A 66 1.61 3.93 -11.83
CA LEU A 66 1.84 5.37 -11.90
C LEU A 66 1.88 5.87 -13.35
N SER A 67 2.49 5.09 -14.27
CA SER A 67 2.46 5.41 -15.70
C SER A 67 1.05 5.35 -16.28
N ALA A 68 0.26 4.31 -15.93
CA ALA A 68 -1.11 4.18 -16.41
C ALA A 68 -2.00 5.35 -15.95
N TRP A 69 -1.81 5.84 -14.70
CA TRP A 69 -2.54 7.02 -14.23
C TRP A 69 -2.14 8.29 -14.97
N GLU A 70 -0.84 8.49 -15.24
CA GLU A 70 -0.35 9.63 -16.04
C GLU A 70 -0.92 9.60 -17.47
N GLU A 71 -0.88 8.44 -18.14
CA GLU A 71 -1.43 8.25 -19.48
C GLU A 71 -2.94 8.54 -19.55
N ASN A 72 -3.66 8.32 -18.45
CA ASN A 72 -5.08 8.62 -18.34
C ASN A 72 -5.37 10.04 -17.79
N ASN A 73 -4.37 10.93 -17.71
CA ASN A 73 -4.48 12.29 -17.19
C ASN A 73 -5.08 12.35 -15.77
N ILE A 74 -4.72 11.42 -14.90
CA ILE A 74 -5.09 11.42 -13.50
C ILE A 74 -3.92 11.98 -12.70
N ALA A 75 -4.15 13.05 -11.95
CA ALA A 75 -3.12 13.68 -11.15
C ALA A 75 -2.69 12.79 -9.98
N LEU A 76 -1.38 12.61 -9.80
CA LEU A 76 -0.81 12.06 -8.58
C LEU A 76 -0.67 13.20 -7.57
N CYS A 77 -1.56 13.23 -6.56
CA CYS A 77 -1.61 14.30 -5.56
C CYS A 77 -0.65 14.05 -4.41
N LYS A 78 -0.57 12.82 -3.97
CA LYS A 78 0.22 12.39 -2.80
C LYS A 78 0.79 10.99 -3.01
N VAL A 79 1.94 10.74 -2.42
CA VAL A 79 2.51 9.40 -2.23
C VAL A 79 2.71 9.17 -0.73
N GLN A 80 2.14 8.10 -0.23
CA GLN A 80 2.37 7.57 1.11
C GLN A 80 3.39 6.45 1.00
N PHE A 81 4.57 6.69 1.56
CA PHE A 81 5.55 5.64 1.73
C PHE A 81 5.18 4.82 2.96
N SER A 82 4.81 3.60 2.73
CA SER A 82 4.37 2.62 3.70
C SER A 82 4.92 1.25 3.35
N ASN A 83 5.06 0.38 4.32
CA ASN A 83 5.71 -0.92 4.14
C ASN A 83 4.78 -2.03 4.61
N ALA A 84 4.38 -2.93 3.73
CA ALA A 84 3.61 -4.09 4.11
C ALA A 84 4.48 -5.18 4.74
N LEU A 85 3.87 -6.00 5.59
CA LEU A 85 4.48 -7.23 6.08
C LEU A 85 4.33 -8.33 5.02
N GLU A 86 5.43 -9.02 4.70
CA GLU A 86 5.44 -10.17 3.80
C GLU A 86 5.92 -11.43 4.55
N CYS A 87 5.31 -12.58 4.25
CA CYS A 87 5.72 -13.87 4.78
C CYS A 87 5.60 -14.96 3.72
N ARG A 88 6.61 -15.84 3.62
CA ARG A 88 6.49 -17.09 2.88
C ARG A 88 6.00 -18.18 3.84
N ILE A 89 4.91 -18.83 3.52
CA ILE A 89 4.33 -19.91 4.33
C ILE A 89 4.92 -21.24 3.91
N CYS A 90 5.76 -21.82 4.78
CA CYS A 90 6.33 -23.15 4.59
C CYS A 90 5.62 -24.20 5.44
N GLY A 91 4.97 -23.78 6.53
CA GLY A 91 4.27 -24.66 7.46
C GLY A 91 3.29 -23.91 8.36
N VAL A 92 2.62 -24.66 9.21
CA VAL A 92 1.63 -24.10 10.17
C VAL A 92 2.27 -23.13 11.17
N GLU A 93 3.55 -23.32 11.47
CA GLU A 93 4.32 -22.47 12.38
C GLU A 93 4.39 -21.01 11.88
N ASP A 94 4.40 -20.81 10.57
CA ASP A 94 4.43 -19.48 9.97
C ASP A 94 3.08 -18.77 10.14
N LEU A 95 1.95 -19.52 10.07
CA LEU A 95 0.63 -18.96 10.38
C LEU A 95 0.53 -18.51 11.84
N GLU A 96 1.11 -19.28 12.76
CA GLU A 96 1.14 -18.90 14.19
C GLU A 96 2.00 -17.65 14.43
N ARG A 97 3.09 -17.47 13.68
CA ARG A 97 3.91 -16.23 13.72
C ARG A 97 3.16 -15.03 13.20
N LEU A 98 2.31 -15.19 12.18
CA LEU A 98 1.49 -14.10 11.65
C LEU A 98 0.37 -13.69 12.63
N ARG A 99 -0.07 -14.58 13.51
CA ARG A 99 -1.15 -14.29 14.46
C ARG A 99 -0.85 -13.11 15.39
N GLN A 100 0.41 -12.82 15.71
CA GLN A 100 0.78 -11.67 16.53
C GLN A 100 0.46 -10.32 15.88
N PHE A 101 0.20 -10.30 14.56
CA PHE A 101 -0.17 -9.12 13.79
C PHE A 101 -1.69 -8.99 13.58
N ASP A 102 -2.47 -9.94 14.08
CA ASP A 102 -3.94 -9.91 14.11
C ASP A 102 -4.37 -9.22 15.41
N ASP A 103 -4.29 -7.88 15.44
CA ASP A 103 -4.44 -7.07 16.66
C ASP A 103 -5.89 -6.77 17.03
N GLY A 104 -6.84 -7.02 16.13
CA GLY A 104 -8.27 -6.78 16.32
C GLY A 104 -8.67 -5.30 16.43
N VAL A 105 -7.76 -4.37 16.15
CA VAL A 105 -8.00 -2.92 16.14
C VAL A 105 -8.21 -2.41 14.72
N TYR A 106 -7.36 -2.86 13.79
CA TYR A 106 -7.40 -2.48 12.39
C TYR A 106 -7.76 -3.67 11.52
N PHE A 107 -8.25 -3.41 10.30
CA PHE A 107 -8.36 -4.42 9.26
C PHE A 107 -7.00 -4.59 8.57
N HIS A 108 -6.55 -5.84 8.47
CA HIS A 108 -5.30 -6.18 7.82
C HIS A 108 -5.57 -6.98 6.55
N GLN A 109 -5.98 -6.30 5.49
CA GLN A 109 -6.23 -6.93 4.19
C GLN A 109 -5.01 -7.75 3.78
N THR A 110 -5.25 -8.98 3.36
CA THR A 110 -4.16 -9.93 3.11
C THR A 110 -4.27 -10.55 1.73
N SER A 111 -3.18 -10.49 0.96
CA SER A 111 -3.09 -11.22 -0.31
C SER A 111 -2.22 -12.46 -0.17
N ILE A 112 -2.72 -13.57 -0.68
CA ILE A 112 -2.02 -14.85 -0.76
C ILE A 112 -1.71 -15.16 -2.21
N LEU A 113 -0.44 -15.24 -2.58
CA LEU A 113 0.00 -15.69 -3.89
C LEU A 113 0.42 -17.16 -3.79
N HIS A 114 -0.27 -18.00 -4.53
CA HIS A 114 0.05 -19.42 -4.69
C HIS A 114 0.13 -19.78 -6.18
N ARG A 115 0.30 -21.08 -6.49
CA ARG A 115 0.54 -21.53 -7.87
C ARG A 115 -0.57 -21.20 -8.87
N GLU A 116 -1.80 -21.10 -8.42
CA GLU A 116 -2.98 -20.83 -9.27
C GLU A 116 -3.31 -19.35 -9.41
N GLY A 117 -2.61 -18.47 -8.68
CA GLY A 117 -2.79 -17.03 -8.71
C GLY A 117 -2.85 -16.39 -7.34
N ALA A 118 -3.32 -15.15 -7.28
CA ALA A 118 -3.46 -14.40 -6.04
C ALA A 118 -4.91 -14.41 -5.54
N MET A 119 -5.08 -14.61 -4.24
CA MET A 119 -6.35 -14.44 -3.52
C MET A 119 -6.22 -13.26 -2.56
N LEU A 120 -7.30 -12.50 -2.40
CA LEU A 120 -7.36 -11.37 -1.49
C LEU A 120 -8.39 -11.62 -0.38
N PHE A 121 -8.00 -11.38 0.85
CA PHE A 121 -8.82 -11.53 2.05
C PHE A 121 -9.05 -10.17 2.71
N PRO A 122 -10.27 -9.91 3.23
CA PRO A 122 -10.60 -8.62 3.83
C PRO A 122 -9.85 -8.35 5.13
N ASP A 123 -9.36 -9.41 5.79
CA ASP A 123 -8.62 -9.30 7.03
C ASP A 123 -7.66 -10.48 7.23
N LEU A 124 -6.61 -10.30 8.01
CA LEU A 124 -5.64 -11.34 8.34
C LEU A 124 -6.30 -12.53 9.05
N SER A 125 -7.25 -12.28 9.94
CA SER A 125 -8.03 -13.33 10.61
C SER A 125 -8.71 -14.28 9.63
N ASN A 126 -9.27 -13.76 8.52
CA ASN A 126 -9.88 -14.55 7.46
C ASN A 126 -8.84 -15.37 6.68
N ALA A 127 -7.70 -14.75 6.36
CA ALA A 127 -6.60 -15.44 5.69
C ALA A 127 -6.01 -16.55 6.56
N LEU A 128 -5.83 -16.32 7.86
CA LEU A 128 -5.36 -17.33 8.82
C LEU A 128 -6.34 -18.49 8.97
N ALA A 129 -7.65 -18.24 8.96
CA ALA A 129 -8.67 -19.30 8.98
C ALA A 129 -8.56 -20.16 7.71
N TYR A 130 -8.51 -19.52 6.53
CA TYR A 130 -8.30 -20.18 5.27
C TYR A 130 -7.02 -21.04 5.26
N GLY A 131 -5.90 -20.46 5.72
CA GLY A 131 -4.62 -21.14 5.76
C GLY A 131 -4.60 -22.40 6.66
N ARG A 132 -5.39 -22.44 7.75
CA ARG A 132 -5.54 -23.62 8.58
C ARG A 132 -6.36 -24.73 7.90
N ASP A 133 -7.45 -24.32 7.21
CA ASP A 133 -8.35 -25.26 6.56
C ASP A 133 -7.73 -25.86 5.28
N TYR A 134 -6.84 -25.14 4.62
CA TYR A 134 -6.22 -25.49 3.33
C TYR A 134 -4.68 -25.50 3.41
N ALA A 135 -4.11 -26.05 4.48
CA ALA A 135 -2.68 -25.99 4.78
C ALA A 135 -1.77 -26.51 3.65
N GLU A 136 -2.19 -27.54 2.90
CA GLU A 136 -1.40 -28.08 1.78
C GLU A 136 -1.45 -27.16 0.54
N GLU A 137 -2.57 -26.46 0.32
CA GLU A 137 -2.74 -25.55 -0.82
C GLU A 137 -1.91 -24.28 -0.66
N ILE A 138 -1.79 -23.78 0.57
CA ILE A 138 -1.03 -22.57 0.88
C ILE A 138 0.46 -22.83 1.09
N ARG A 139 0.91 -24.08 1.05
CA ARG A 139 2.33 -24.39 1.20
C ARG A 139 3.14 -23.72 0.09
N ASP A 140 4.25 -23.09 0.46
CA ASP A 140 5.12 -22.29 -0.40
C ASP A 140 4.45 -21.02 -0.97
N SER A 141 3.27 -20.63 -0.48
CA SER A 141 2.62 -19.38 -0.85
C SER A 141 3.33 -18.17 -0.22
N GLN A 142 3.18 -17.02 -0.88
CA GLN A 142 3.68 -15.73 -0.40
C GLN A 142 2.49 -14.87 0.05
N TRP A 143 2.51 -14.48 1.30
CA TRP A 143 1.49 -13.64 1.92
C TRP A 143 2.00 -12.21 2.03
N ARG A 144 1.17 -11.23 1.69
CA ARG A 144 1.37 -9.81 1.97
C ARG A 144 0.21 -9.31 2.78
N ILE A 145 0.52 -8.69 3.90
CA ILE A 145 -0.45 -8.27 4.91
C ILE A 145 -0.40 -6.76 5.01
N HIS A 146 -1.55 -6.10 4.92
CA HIS A 146 -1.72 -4.67 5.16
C HIS A 146 -1.51 -4.38 6.65
N TYR A 147 -0.27 -4.50 7.07
CA TYR A 147 0.21 -4.19 8.40
C TYR A 147 1.46 -3.34 8.23
N HIS A 148 1.34 -2.03 8.49
CA HIS A 148 2.43 -1.11 8.26
C HIS A 148 3.56 -1.35 9.27
N ILE A 149 4.65 -1.92 8.81
CA ILE A 149 5.89 -1.99 9.60
C ILE A 149 6.77 -0.78 9.29
N PRO A 150 7.64 -0.34 10.22
CA PRO A 150 8.52 0.80 9.98
C PRO A 150 9.30 0.67 8.67
N LEU A 151 9.43 1.74 7.90
CA LEU A 151 10.03 1.72 6.55
C LEU A 151 11.45 1.14 6.53
N TYR A 152 12.19 1.35 7.60
CA TYR A 152 13.56 0.84 7.79
C TYR A 152 13.61 -0.55 8.44
N ALA A 153 12.46 -1.20 8.67
CA ALA A 153 12.45 -2.49 9.36
C ALA A 153 12.96 -3.61 8.44
N SER A 154 13.84 -4.43 8.99
CA SER A 154 14.26 -5.71 8.41
C SER A 154 13.79 -6.84 9.32
N PRO A 155 12.55 -7.33 9.14
CA PRO A 155 12.03 -8.41 9.96
C PRO A 155 12.88 -9.68 9.83
N GLU A 156 12.92 -10.48 10.89
CA GLU A 156 13.62 -11.76 10.84
C GLU A 156 12.87 -12.79 9.97
N PRO A 157 13.60 -13.60 9.18
CA PRO A 157 12.98 -14.65 8.39
C PRO A 157 12.07 -15.56 9.24
N PRO A 158 10.92 -16.03 8.70
CA PRO A 158 10.47 -15.93 7.31
C PRO A 158 9.76 -14.62 6.95
N LEU A 159 9.66 -13.67 7.88
CA LEU A 159 9.06 -12.36 7.66
C LEU A 159 10.00 -11.50 6.80
N LYS A 160 9.38 -10.64 5.99
CA LYS A 160 10.05 -9.65 5.14
C LYS A 160 9.21 -8.38 5.08
N SER A 161 9.79 -7.35 4.52
CA SER A 161 9.08 -6.13 4.15
C SER A 161 8.88 -6.04 2.64
N THR A 162 7.99 -5.16 2.21
CA THR A 162 7.81 -4.81 0.80
C THR A 162 8.62 -3.58 0.40
N GLU A 163 9.78 -3.38 1.01
CA GLU A 163 10.70 -2.25 0.79
C GLU A 163 10.98 -1.99 -0.69
N GLU A 164 11.00 -3.03 -1.52
CA GLU A 164 11.22 -2.89 -2.97
C GLU A 164 10.18 -1.98 -3.65
N PHE A 165 8.93 -1.97 -3.15
CA PHE A 165 7.88 -1.07 -3.66
C PHE A 165 8.18 0.39 -3.34
N ILE A 166 8.72 0.66 -2.16
CA ILE A 166 9.18 2.00 -1.76
C ILE A 166 10.30 2.46 -2.69
N GLN A 167 11.31 1.62 -2.89
CA GLN A 167 12.47 1.94 -3.75
C GLN A 167 12.07 2.17 -5.20
N LYS A 168 11.21 1.31 -5.77
CA LYS A 168 10.69 1.44 -7.13
C LYS A 168 9.86 2.73 -7.28
N THR A 169 8.99 3.02 -6.32
CA THR A 169 8.17 4.25 -6.31
C THR A 169 9.06 5.49 -6.24
N HIS A 170 10.03 5.51 -5.32
CA HIS A 170 10.97 6.63 -5.20
C HIS A 170 11.76 6.85 -6.49
N ASN A 171 12.26 5.79 -7.12
CA ASN A 171 12.97 5.87 -8.40
C ASN A 171 12.08 6.42 -9.52
N PHE A 172 10.82 5.99 -9.61
CA PHE A 172 9.86 6.54 -10.56
C PHE A 172 9.68 8.04 -10.36
N LEU A 173 9.48 8.50 -9.13
CA LEU A 173 9.30 9.91 -8.81
C LEU A 173 10.51 10.77 -9.16
N ARG A 174 11.72 10.26 -8.97
CA ARG A 174 12.96 10.95 -9.38
C ARG A 174 13.09 11.12 -10.89
N GLY A 175 12.61 10.17 -11.67
CA GLY A 175 12.59 10.22 -13.14
C GLY A 175 11.43 11.01 -13.73
N ARG A 176 10.41 11.32 -12.93
CA ARG A 176 9.16 11.94 -13.35
C ARG A 176 9.36 13.38 -13.80
N LYS A 177 8.72 13.73 -14.93
CA LYS A 177 8.66 15.11 -15.43
C LYS A 177 7.30 15.71 -15.01
N GLY A 178 7.32 16.86 -14.37
CA GLY A 178 6.09 17.58 -13.99
C GLY A 178 6.02 17.89 -12.49
N PRO A 179 4.83 18.32 -12.00
CA PRO A 179 4.66 18.63 -10.59
C PRO A 179 4.89 17.40 -9.72
N GLN A 180 5.71 17.55 -8.69
CA GLN A 180 5.92 16.48 -7.71
C GLN A 180 4.70 16.37 -6.78
N PRO A 181 4.26 15.15 -6.43
CA PRO A 181 3.23 14.93 -5.43
C PRO A 181 3.72 15.36 -4.04
N HIS A 182 2.78 15.53 -3.12
CA HIS A 182 3.13 15.58 -1.70
C HIS A 182 3.64 14.22 -1.26
N LEU A 183 4.76 14.18 -0.53
CA LEU A 183 5.34 12.95 -0.01
C LEU A 183 5.13 12.89 1.51
N GLU A 184 4.71 11.74 2.00
CA GLU A 184 4.62 11.48 3.43
C GLU A 184 5.05 10.04 3.77
N VAL A 185 5.42 9.80 5.01
CA VAL A 185 5.64 8.47 5.58
C VAL A 185 4.42 8.08 6.39
N GLU A 186 3.99 6.82 6.27
CA GLU A 186 2.81 6.33 6.98
C GLU A 186 3.05 4.97 7.63
N THR A 187 3.01 4.96 8.98
CA THR A 187 3.03 3.74 9.79
C THR A 187 1.93 3.85 10.84
N TYR A 188 0.68 3.60 10.43
CA TYR A 188 -0.49 3.76 11.30
C TYR A 188 -0.55 2.74 12.44
N THR A 189 0.10 1.60 12.28
CA THR A 189 0.13 0.50 13.26
C THR A 189 1.03 0.75 14.47
N TRP A 190 1.61 1.94 14.62
CA TRP A 190 2.59 2.24 15.67
C TRP A 190 2.14 1.77 17.08
N SER A 191 0.87 1.94 17.43
CA SER A 191 0.34 1.55 18.74
C SER A 191 0.24 0.03 18.95
N VAL A 192 0.08 -0.72 17.87
CA VAL A 192 -0.13 -2.19 17.86
C VAL A 192 1.10 -2.97 17.41
N LEU A 193 2.20 -2.30 17.01
CA LEU A 193 3.45 -2.98 16.69
C LEU A 193 3.89 -3.92 17.82
N PRO A 194 4.51 -5.07 17.52
CA PRO A 194 5.20 -5.88 18.51
C PRO A 194 6.23 -5.04 19.28
N ASP A 195 6.37 -5.28 20.59
CA ASP A 195 7.21 -4.42 21.48
C ASP A 195 8.66 -4.29 21.01
N HIS A 196 9.23 -5.34 20.42
CA HIS A 196 10.59 -5.32 19.89
C HIS A 196 10.78 -4.40 18.67
N MET A 197 9.68 -3.99 18.03
CA MET A 197 9.68 -3.05 16.89
C MET A 197 9.37 -1.61 17.31
N LYS A 198 8.93 -1.40 18.54
CA LYS A 198 8.54 -0.08 19.05
C LYS A 198 9.74 0.75 19.47
N ILE A 199 9.72 2.01 19.06
CA ILE A 199 10.56 3.08 19.62
C ILE A 199 9.65 4.30 19.87
N PRO A 200 10.08 5.33 20.60
CA PRO A 200 9.26 6.54 20.78
C PRO A 200 8.77 7.11 19.46
N LEU A 201 7.50 7.44 19.34
CA LEU A 201 6.83 7.83 18.08
C LEU A 201 7.58 8.92 17.30
N ALA A 202 8.02 9.98 18.00
CA ALA A 202 8.76 11.06 17.34
C ALA A 202 10.10 10.58 16.74
N ALA A 203 10.79 9.65 17.41
CA ALA A 203 12.01 9.06 16.90
C ALA A 203 11.76 8.12 15.73
N GLN A 204 10.63 7.40 15.74
CA GLN A 204 10.24 6.55 14.62
C GLN A 204 9.95 7.39 13.38
N ILE A 205 9.11 8.42 13.49
CA ILE A 205 8.79 9.32 12.37
C ILE A 205 10.07 9.95 11.81
N ALA A 206 10.94 10.47 12.68
CA ALA A 206 12.20 11.07 12.25
C ALA A 206 13.10 10.07 11.50
N ARG A 207 13.15 8.81 11.94
CA ARG A 207 13.93 7.77 11.31
C ARG A 207 13.35 7.33 9.98
N GLU A 208 12.03 7.28 9.84
CA GLU A 208 11.35 6.95 8.58
C GLU A 208 11.53 8.05 7.54
N LEU A 209 11.41 9.33 7.93
CA LEU A 209 11.69 10.46 7.06
C LEU A 209 13.15 10.44 6.58
N HIS A 210 14.10 10.21 7.50
CA HIS A 210 15.51 10.07 7.14
C HIS A 210 15.76 8.91 6.18
N TYR A 211 15.08 7.77 6.37
CA TYR A 211 15.19 6.63 5.47
C TYR A 211 14.82 7.02 4.03
N ILE A 212 13.68 7.71 3.83
CA ILE A 212 13.26 8.16 2.49
C ILE A 212 14.24 9.20 1.90
N GLU A 213 14.79 10.10 2.72
CA GLU A 213 15.77 11.08 2.27
C GLU A 213 17.09 10.46 1.79
N THR A 214 17.41 9.23 2.21
CA THR A 214 18.67 8.52 1.87
C THR A 214 18.53 7.56 0.69
N LEU A 215 17.30 7.33 0.17
CA LEU A 215 17.08 6.55 -1.06
C LEU A 215 17.49 7.35 -2.30
#